data_ba4b3f31117e52dbe083883fc0ffbae7
#
_entry.id   ba4b3f31117e52dbe083883fc0ffbae7
#
_cell.length_a   1.000
_cell.length_b   1.000
_cell.length_c   1.000
_cell.angle_alpha   90.00
_cell.angle_beta   90.00
_cell.angle_gamma   90.00
#
_symmetry.space_group_name_H-M   'P 1'
#
loop_
_entity.id
_entity.type
_entity.pdbx_description
1 polymer ?
#
loop_
_entity_poly.entity_id
_entity_poly.type
_entity_poly.pdbx_seq_one_letter_code
_entity_poly.pdbx_strand_id
1 'polypeptide(L)'
;MIASEIATREGLGEVIKDYANDQDCQEVLLFLGRHPRTRFSRLAIVHALNGYKWDTEQALNRLTSEGVVRRYIEHDVPLYSLRADR
;
A
#
# COMPACT_ATOMS: atom_id res chain seq x y z
N MET A 1 -6.13 19.21 12.48
CA MET A 1 -6.62 18.03 11.96
C MET A 1 -5.51 17.12 11.39
N ILE A 2 -5.75 15.91 11.46
CA ILE A 2 -4.72 14.96 11.14
C ILE A 2 -4.92 14.43 9.74
N ALA A 3 -4.46 15.16 8.81
CA ALA A 3 -4.65 14.79 7.44
C ALA A 3 -3.77 13.61 7.03
N SER A 4 -2.80 13.30 7.85
CA SER A 4 -1.80 12.33 7.42
C SER A 4 -2.18 10.89 7.65
N GLU A 5 -3.32 10.63 8.27
CA GLU A 5 -3.69 9.25 8.53
C GLU A 5 -4.26 8.60 7.28
N ILE A 6 -3.40 7.88 6.57
CA ILE A 6 -3.76 7.30 5.29
C ILE A 6 -4.70 6.11 5.47
N ALA A 7 -4.62 5.41 6.58
CA ALA A 7 -5.43 4.22 6.78
C ALA A 7 -6.91 4.53 6.97
N THR A 8 -7.28 5.80 7.18
CA THR A 8 -8.69 6.15 7.26
C THR A 8 -9.28 6.17 5.85
N ARG A 9 -10.61 6.08 5.79
CA ARG A 9 -11.30 6.12 4.51
C ARG A 9 -11.02 7.42 3.76
N GLU A 10 -11.06 8.55 4.46
CA GLU A 10 -10.83 9.85 3.83
C GLU A 10 -9.38 10.01 3.42
N GLY A 11 -8.45 9.58 4.27
CA GLY A 11 -7.05 9.67 3.94
C GLY A 11 -6.70 8.82 2.74
N LEU A 12 -7.28 7.64 2.64
CA LEU A 12 -7.05 6.76 1.49
C LEU A 12 -7.55 7.40 0.20
N GLY A 13 -8.73 8.00 0.25
CA GLY A 13 -9.28 8.67 -0.93
C GLY A 13 -8.39 9.79 -1.43
N GLU A 14 -7.82 10.55 -0.51
CA GLU A 14 -6.89 11.63 -0.88
C GLU A 14 -5.65 11.09 -1.56
N VAL A 15 -5.08 10.03 -0.99
CA VAL A 15 -3.86 9.44 -1.54
C VAL A 15 -4.11 8.82 -2.91
N ILE A 16 -5.24 8.15 -3.08
CA ILE A 16 -5.54 7.50 -4.35
C ILE A 16 -5.57 8.52 -5.48
N LYS A 17 -6.04 9.73 -5.22
CA LYS A 17 -6.04 10.77 -6.25
C LYS A 17 -4.65 11.11 -6.74
N ASP A 18 -3.65 11.00 -5.88
CA ASP A 18 -2.27 11.29 -6.25
C ASP A 18 -1.72 10.25 -7.22
N TYR A 19 -2.36 9.11 -7.33
CA TYR A 19 -1.93 8.04 -8.21
C TYR A 19 -2.95 7.76 -9.30
N ALA A 20 -3.67 8.81 -9.73
CA ALA A 20 -4.75 8.67 -10.70
C ALA A 20 -4.27 8.07 -12.02
N ASN A 21 -3.00 8.29 -12.37
CA ASN A 21 -2.44 7.78 -13.61
C ASN A 21 -1.63 6.51 -13.43
N ASP A 22 -1.74 5.87 -12.26
CA ASP A 22 -0.97 4.67 -11.97
C ASP A 22 -1.92 3.62 -11.40
N GLN A 23 -2.49 2.83 -12.29
CA GLN A 23 -3.49 1.85 -11.89
C GLN A 23 -2.94 0.82 -10.93
N ASP A 24 -1.69 0.40 -11.13
CA ASP A 24 -1.12 -0.60 -10.24
C ASP A 24 -0.99 -0.08 -8.83
N CYS A 25 -0.55 1.16 -8.67
CA CYS A 25 -0.50 1.78 -7.36
C CYS A 25 -1.88 1.89 -6.74
N GLN A 26 -2.88 2.27 -7.53
CA GLN A 26 -4.25 2.37 -7.02
C GLN A 26 -4.75 1.02 -6.52
N GLU A 27 -4.46 -0.05 -7.24
CA GLU A 27 -4.91 -1.38 -6.84
C GLU A 27 -4.25 -1.83 -5.54
N VAL A 28 -2.96 -1.56 -5.39
CA VAL A 28 -2.27 -1.86 -4.15
C VAL A 28 -2.89 -1.09 -2.99
N LEU A 29 -3.14 0.20 -3.21
CA LEU A 29 -3.70 1.05 -2.17
C LEU A 29 -5.10 0.60 -1.78
N LEU A 30 -5.93 0.24 -2.75
CA LEU A 30 -7.27 -0.24 -2.46
C LEU A 30 -7.24 -1.54 -1.67
N PHE A 31 -6.36 -2.45 -2.05
CA PHE A 31 -6.25 -3.70 -1.33
C PHE A 31 -5.80 -3.48 0.11
N LEU A 32 -4.76 -2.69 0.31
CA LEU A 32 -4.27 -2.43 1.65
C LEU A 32 -5.28 -1.62 2.45
N GLY A 33 -6.05 -0.76 1.79
CA GLY A 33 -7.07 0.02 2.46
C GLY A 33 -8.21 -0.81 3.00
N ARG A 34 -8.48 -1.98 2.39
CA ARG A 34 -9.50 -2.88 2.90
C ARG A 34 -9.03 -3.63 4.15
N HIS A 35 -7.72 -3.66 4.38
CA HIS A 35 -7.14 -4.38 5.49
C HIS A 35 -6.13 -3.49 6.20
N PRO A 36 -6.58 -2.37 6.76
CA PRO A 36 -5.65 -1.34 7.24
C PRO A 36 -4.79 -1.76 8.41
N ARG A 37 -5.16 -2.82 9.10
CA ARG A 37 -4.40 -3.28 10.26
C ARG A 37 -3.62 -4.55 9.99
N THR A 38 -3.59 -4.99 8.75
CA THR A 38 -2.90 -6.22 8.38
C THR A 38 -1.65 -5.89 7.60
N ARG A 39 -0.59 -6.62 7.89
CA ARG A 39 0.66 -6.53 7.15
C ARG A 39 0.75 -7.72 6.21
N PHE A 40 1.07 -7.43 4.97
CA PHE A 40 1.10 -8.46 3.93
C PHE A 40 2.50 -8.59 3.35
N SER A 41 2.91 -9.81 3.06
CA SER A 41 4.14 -10.03 2.32
C SER A 41 3.94 -9.57 0.89
N ARG A 42 5.06 -9.33 0.19
CA ARG A 42 5.01 -8.95 -1.21
C ARG A 42 4.25 -9.99 -2.04
N LEU A 43 4.57 -11.25 -1.80
CA LEU A 43 3.93 -12.33 -2.56
C LEU A 43 2.44 -12.39 -2.31
N ALA A 44 2.02 -12.16 -1.06
CA ALA A 44 0.59 -12.17 -0.75
C ALA A 44 -0.13 -11.06 -1.51
N ILE A 45 0.48 -9.89 -1.62
CA ILE A 45 -0.12 -8.78 -2.35
C ILE A 45 -0.21 -9.11 -3.84
N VAL A 46 0.85 -9.66 -4.40
CA VAL A 46 0.85 -10.04 -5.81
C VAL A 46 -0.27 -11.04 -6.10
N HIS A 47 -0.41 -12.05 -5.25
CA HIS A 47 -1.45 -13.05 -5.45
C HIS A 47 -2.85 -12.48 -5.28
N ALA A 48 -3.02 -11.59 -4.30
CA ALA A 48 -4.34 -11.01 -4.04
C ALA A 48 -4.83 -10.16 -5.21
N LEU A 49 -3.92 -9.46 -5.86
CA LEU A 49 -4.29 -8.57 -6.96
C LEU A 49 -4.40 -9.28 -8.29
N ASN A 50 -3.90 -10.50 -8.36
CA ASN A 50 -3.99 -11.31 -9.58
C ASN A 50 -3.41 -10.59 -10.79
N GLY A 51 -2.39 -9.78 -10.57
CA GLY A 51 -1.74 -9.01 -11.61
C GLY A 51 -0.38 -9.58 -11.95
N TYR A 52 0.33 -8.84 -12.78
CA TYR A 52 1.69 -9.24 -13.10
C TYR A 52 2.60 -8.92 -11.91
N LYS A 53 3.40 -9.90 -11.54
CA LYS A 53 4.27 -9.78 -10.39
C LYS A 53 5.15 -8.54 -10.48
N TRP A 54 5.77 -8.33 -11.65
CA TRP A 54 6.69 -7.21 -11.82
C TRP A 54 6.00 -5.87 -11.61
N ASP A 55 4.82 -5.71 -12.22
CA ASP A 55 4.08 -4.46 -12.12
C ASP A 55 3.66 -4.17 -10.69
N THR A 56 3.19 -5.21 -9.99
CA THR A 56 2.77 -5.05 -8.60
C THR A 56 3.97 -4.69 -7.72
N GLU A 57 5.11 -5.33 -7.97
CA GLU A 57 6.30 -5.05 -7.19
C GLU A 57 6.81 -3.64 -7.42
N GLN A 58 6.73 -3.16 -8.66
CA GLN A 58 7.14 -1.79 -8.94
C GLN A 58 6.23 -0.79 -8.25
N ALA A 59 4.93 -1.04 -8.27
CA ALA A 59 3.98 -0.17 -7.57
C ALA A 59 4.26 -0.16 -6.08
N LEU A 60 4.52 -1.32 -5.51
CA LEU A 60 4.80 -1.43 -4.08
C LEU A 60 6.08 -0.68 -3.72
N ASN A 61 7.11 -0.81 -4.56
CA ASN A 61 8.37 -0.11 -4.34
C ASN A 61 8.17 1.41 -4.41
N ARG A 62 7.39 1.87 -5.38
CA ARG A 62 7.11 3.29 -5.51
C ARG A 62 6.39 3.82 -4.28
N LEU A 63 5.32 3.14 -3.88
CA LEU A 63 4.53 3.56 -2.73
C LEU A 63 5.36 3.56 -1.45
N THR A 64 6.25 2.58 -1.32
CA THR A 64 7.11 2.51 -0.16
C THR A 64 8.12 3.65 -0.14
N SER A 65 8.73 3.95 -1.30
CA SER A 65 9.72 5.00 -1.36
C SER A 65 9.10 6.37 -1.14
N GLU A 66 7.83 6.53 -1.48
CA GLU A 66 7.12 7.80 -1.28
C GLU A 66 6.45 7.90 0.09
N GLY A 67 6.62 6.89 0.92
CA GLY A 67 6.14 6.94 2.29
C GLY A 67 4.67 6.65 2.48
N VAL A 68 3.97 6.24 1.43
CA VAL A 68 2.55 5.90 1.51
C VAL A 68 2.33 4.53 2.10
N VAL A 69 3.23 3.61 1.76
CA VAL A 69 3.21 2.25 2.28
C VAL A 69 4.43 2.10 3.17
N ARG A 70 4.24 1.43 4.29
CA ARG A 70 5.31 1.19 5.23
C ARG A 70 5.77 -0.25 5.15
N ARG A 71 7.09 -0.44 5.15
CA ARG A 71 7.67 -1.78 5.13
C ARG A 71 8.17 -2.13 6.52
N TYR A 72 7.81 -3.31 6.98
CA TYR A 72 8.26 -3.84 8.26
C TYR A 72 9.02 -5.13 8.03
N ILE A 73 9.99 -5.40 8.89
CA ILE A 73 10.72 -6.66 8.82
C ILE A 73 10.32 -7.49 10.04
N GLU A 74 9.71 -8.65 9.80
CA GLU A 74 9.33 -9.58 10.87
C GLU A 74 9.91 -10.93 10.53
N HIS A 75 10.77 -11.44 11.43
CA HIS A 75 11.43 -12.73 11.21
C HIS A 75 12.11 -12.79 9.86
N ASP A 76 12.81 -11.71 9.52
CA ASP A 76 13.54 -11.57 8.25
C ASP A 76 12.65 -11.53 7.01
N VAL A 77 11.35 -11.36 7.20
CA VAL A 77 10.41 -11.28 6.08
C VAL A 77 9.87 -9.85 6.00
N PRO A 78 9.98 -9.19 4.83
CA PRO A 78 9.39 -7.86 4.68
C PRO A 78 7.87 -7.95 4.55
N LEU A 79 7.18 -7.14 5.33
CA LEU A 79 5.73 -7.04 5.29
C LEU A 79 5.35 -5.60 5.04
N TYR A 80 4.20 -5.40 4.42
CA TYR A 80 3.77 -4.07 3.96
C TYR A 80 2.37 -3.76 4.44
N SER A 81 2.16 -2.50 4.78
CA SER A 81 0.82 -2.01 5.13
C SER A 81 0.76 -0.53 4.84
N LEU A 82 -0.44 0.02 4.83
CA LEU A 82 -0.59 1.46 4.70
C LEU A 82 0.04 2.15 5.91
N ARG A 83 0.62 3.32 5.65
CA ARG A 83 1.15 4.13 6.74
C ARG A 83 -0.01 4.62 7.60
N ALA A 84 0.14 4.46 8.90
CA ALA A 84 -0.84 4.95 9.85
C ALA A 84 -0.12 5.93 10.77
N ASP A 85 -0.22 7.20 10.45
CA ASP A 85 0.42 8.24 11.22
C ASP A 85 -0.33 8.50 12.50
N ARG A 86 0.42 8.78 13.52
CA ARG A 86 -0.20 9.07 14.80
C ARG A 86 0.42 10.28 15.39
#